data_b8002f323e3e7b48261dbd3337cb4088
#
_entry.id   b8002f323e3e7b48261dbd3337cb4088
#
_cell.length_a   1.000
_cell.length_b   1.000
_cell.length_c   1.000
_cell.angle_alpha   90.00
_cell.angle_beta   90.00
_cell.angle_gamma   90.00
#
_symmetry.space_group_name_H-M   'P 1'
#
loop_
_entity.id
_entity.type
_entity.pdbx_description
1 polymer ?
#
loop_
_entity_poly.entity_id
_entity_poly.type
_entity_poly.pdbx_seq_one_letter_code
_entity_poly.pdbx_strand_id
1 'polypeptide(L)'
;MYKINKNLKFIIFLLFFHCAWSSSLDSDNSTSHLKTIIFGAGCFWSVEKKFQETYGVVDVQSGYADGKNINPSYKEIIKRENRFNPNNYAEVVKVTYNSNKTSLENLLKTFFELHDPTQENRQGNDIGVQYRSLILTSTDEENSLSCLLYTSPSPRD
;
A
#
# COMPACT_ATOMS: atom_id res chain seq x y z
N MET A 1 27.60 -9.24 -14.50
CA MET A 1 28.52 -8.60 -15.45
C MET A 1 28.15 -9.11 -16.85
N TYR A 2 27.24 -8.43 -17.56
CA TYR A 2 26.76 -8.82 -18.89
C TYR A 2 27.41 -7.91 -19.92
N LYS A 3 28.14 -8.52 -20.87
CA LYS A 3 28.76 -7.81 -21.99
C LYS A 3 27.74 -7.69 -23.12
N ILE A 4 27.48 -6.48 -23.57
CA ILE A 4 26.70 -6.15 -24.76
C ILE A 4 27.67 -6.13 -25.94
N ASN A 5 27.42 -6.98 -26.94
CA ASN A 5 28.19 -7.04 -28.17
C ASN A 5 27.55 -6.10 -29.20
N LYS A 6 28.30 -5.07 -29.61
CA LYS A 6 27.94 -4.18 -30.72
C LYS A 6 28.52 -4.76 -31.99
N ASN A 7 27.67 -5.09 -32.95
CA ASN A 7 27.89 -4.97 -34.40
C ASN A 7 26.99 -5.97 -35.15
N LEU A 8 25.91 -5.45 -35.70
CA LEU A 8 25.38 -6.02 -36.95
C LEU A 8 24.64 -4.89 -37.71
N LYS A 9 25.31 -4.40 -38.74
CA LYS A 9 24.69 -3.55 -39.77
C LYS A 9 23.81 -4.44 -40.64
N PHE A 10 22.52 -4.17 -40.68
CA PHE A 10 21.65 -4.68 -41.73
C PHE A 10 20.96 -3.51 -42.43
N ILE A 11 21.34 -3.34 -43.70
CA ILE A 11 20.71 -2.41 -44.66
C ILE A 11 19.56 -3.20 -45.27
N ILE A 12 18.34 -2.72 -45.10
CA ILE A 12 17.20 -3.12 -45.93
C ILE A 12 16.44 -1.89 -46.43
N PHE A 13 16.26 -1.94 -47.70
CA PHE A 13 15.78 -1.05 -48.73
C PHE A 13 14.32 -0.60 -48.48
N LEU A 14 14.07 0.66 -48.85
CA LEU A 14 12.78 1.35 -48.90
C LEU A 14 11.74 0.65 -49.77
N LEU A 15 10.52 0.55 -49.27
CA LEU A 15 9.32 0.69 -50.09
C LEU A 15 8.29 1.56 -49.33
N PHE A 16 8.01 2.69 -49.93
CA PHE A 16 6.95 3.62 -49.51
C PHE A 16 5.58 2.97 -49.67
N PHE A 17 4.83 2.89 -48.57
CA PHE A 17 3.38 2.84 -48.62
C PHE A 17 2.85 3.87 -47.64
N HIS A 18 2.43 5.02 -48.18
CA HIS A 18 1.70 6.03 -47.41
C HIS A 18 0.30 5.49 -47.13
N CYS A 19 0.07 5.02 -45.92
CA CYS A 19 -1.26 4.94 -45.38
C CYS A 19 -1.24 5.80 -44.10
N ALA A 20 -1.73 7.02 -44.22
CA ALA A 20 -1.94 7.90 -43.11
C ALA A 20 -3.10 7.35 -42.25
N TRP A 21 -2.77 6.50 -41.30
CA TRP A 21 -3.66 6.21 -40.17
C TRP A 21 -3.16 7.03 -38.99
N SER A 22 -3.80 8.19 -38.79
CA SER A 22 -3.74 8.91 -37.52
C SER A 22 -4.41 8.04 -36.45
N SER A 23 -3.67 7.13 -35.87
CA SER A 23 -4.03 6.62 -34.55
C SER A 23 -3.55 7.66 -33.54
N SER A 24 -4.49 8.48 -33.08
CA SER A 24 -4.34 9.19 -31.82
C SER A 24 -3.98 8.14 -30.75
N LEU A 25 -2.72 8.17 -30.33
CA LEU A 25 -2.30 7.54 -29.09
C LEU A 25 -3.00 8.34 -27.98
N ASP A 26 -4.19 7.90 -27.61
CA ASP A 26 -4.74 8.21 -26.30
C ASP A 26 -3.76 7.62 -25.30
N SER A 27 -2.79 8.44 -24.88
CA SER A 27 -1.93 8.14 -23.74
C SER A 27 -2.86 7.95 -22.54
N ASP A 28 -2.95 6.71 -22.12
CA ASP A 28 -3.78 6.20 -21.05
C ASP A 28 -3.66 7.08 -19.79
N ASN A 29 -4.61 8.00 -19.65
CA ASN A 29 -4.77 8.86 -18.46
C ASN A 29 -5.38 8.09 -17.28
N SER A 30 -5.52 6.77 -17.41
CA SER A 30 -6.17 5.91 -16.42
C SER A 30 -5.35 5.71 -15.15
N THR A 31 -4.02 5.87 -15.22
CA THR A 31 -3.12 5.67 -14.07
C THR A 31 -2.94 6.92 -13.20
N SER A 32 -3.26 8.11 -13.70
CA SER A 32 -3.06 9.38 -12.98
C SER A 32 -3.92 9.54 -11.73
N HIS A 33 -4.99 8.74 -11.60
CA HIS A 33 -5.93 8.79 -10.48
C HIS A 33 -5.75 7.65 -9.47
N LEU A 34 -4.78 6.76 -9.68
CA LEU A 34 -4.47 5.71 -8.72
C LEU A 34 -3.48 6.23 -7.69
N LYS A 35 -3.85 6.08 -6.44
CA LYS A 35 -3.01 6.42 -5.28
C LYS A 35 -2.84 5.20 -4.38
N THR A 36 -1.81 5.22 -3.55
CA THR A 36 -1.53 4.14 -2.59
C THR A 36 -1.32 4.68 -1.19
N ILE A 37 -1.77 3.91 -0.20
CA ILE A 37 -1.50 4.14 1.23
C ILE A 37 -1.27 2.78 1.90
N ILE A 38 -0.51 2.74 3.00
CA ILE A 38 -0.23 1.51 3.73
C ILE A 38 -0.78 1.62 5.14
N PHE A 39 -1.54 0.60 5.56
CA PHE A 39 -2.16 0.51 6.87
C PHE A 39 -1.74 -0.75 7.61
N GLY A 40 -1.44 -0.63 8.90
CA GLY A 40 -1.33 -1.73 9.86
C GLY A 40 -2.42 -1.59 10.93
N ALA A 41 -3.22 -2.62 11.12
CA ALA A 41 -4.38 -2.60 12.03
C ALA A 41 -4.66 -3.98 12.65
N GLY A 42 -3.61 -4.67 13.09
CA GLY A 42 -3.69 -6.05 13.56
C GLY A 42 -3.41 -7.07 12.45
N CYS A 43 -4.04 -8.24 12.53
CA CYS A 43 -3.89 -9.30 11.52
C CYS A 43 -4.30 -8.81 10.13
N PHE A 44 -3.38 -8.84 9.18
CA PHE A 44 -3.59 -8.30 7.84
C PHE A 44 -4.69 -9.00 7.03
N TRP A 45 -5.07 -10.26 7.33
CA TRP A 45 -6.14 -10.95 6.61
C TRP A 45 -7.51 -10.28 6.77
N SER A 46 -7.82 -9.83 8.00
CA SER A 46 -9.08 -9.12 8.26
C SER A 46 -9.07 -7.71 7.68
N VAL A 47 -7.92 -7.05 7.74
CA VAL A 47 -7.70 -5.71 7.20
C VAL A 47 -7.79 -5.73 5.65
N GLU A 48 -7.13 -6.70 5.02
CA GLU A 48 -7.17 -6.90 3.56
C GLU A 48 -8.60 -7.08 3.07
N LYS A 49 -9.34 -8.01 3.70
CA LYS A 49 -10.75 -8.26 3.35
C LYS A 49 -11.60 -6.99 3.46
N LYS A 50 -11.46 -6.22 4.53
CA LYS A 50 -12.23 -4.99 4.73
C LYS A 50 -11.96 -3.96 3.64
N PHE A 51 -10.70 -3.75 3.26
CA PHE A 51 -10.36 -2.79 2.22
C PHE A 51 -10.71 -3.29 0.82
N GLN A 52 -10.65 -4.59 0.53
CA GLN A 52 -11.14 -5.16 -0.74
C GLN A 52 -12.63 -4.88 -0.97
N GLU A 53 -13.43 -4.82 0.11
CA GLU A 53 -14.86 -4.50 0.06
C GLU A 53 -15.15 -2.98 0.06
N THR A 54 -14.11 -2.12 0.20
CA THR A 54 -14.28 -0.68 0.30
C THR A 54 -14.43 -0.04 -1.09
N TYR A 55 -15.48 0.77 -1.27
CA TYR A 55 -15.75 1.44 -2.54
C TYR A 55 -14.58 2.31 -2.99
N GLY A 56 -14.21 2.19 -4.27
CA GLY A 56 -13.11 2.95 -4.88
C GLY A 56 -11.72 2.35 -4.67
N VAL A 57 -11.57 1.31 -3.83
CA VAL A 57 -10.35 0.50 -3.75
C VAL A 57 -10.25 -0.38 -5.00
N VAL A 58 -9.04 -0.46 -5.55
CA VAL A 58 -8.73 -1.18 -6.79
C VAL A 58 -7.93 -2.44 -6.53
N ASP A 59 -7.01 -2.38 -5.56
CA ASP A 59 -6.14 -3.49 -5.19
C ASP A 59 -5.72 -3.38 -3.72
N VAL A 60 -5.56 -4.51 -3.06
CA VAL A 60 -5.05 -4.61 -1.69
C VAL A 60 -4.03 -5.74 -1.63
N GLN A 61 -2.86 -5.45 -1.11
CA GLN A 61 -1.75 -6.41 -0.99
C GLN A 61 -1.29 -6.49 0.44
N SER A 62 -1.40 -7.67 1.05
CA SER A 62 -0.83 -7.95 2.36
C SER A 62 0.69 -8.07 2.30
N GLY A 63 1.37 -7.60 3.36
CA GLY A 63 2.83 -7.63 3.44
C GLY A 63 3.35 -7.21 4.81
N TYR A 64 4.63 -6.90 4.86
CA TYR A 64 5.35 -6.51 6.06
C TYR A 64 6.08 -5.19 5.85
N ALA A 65 5.96 -4.26 6.80
CA ALA A 65 6.64 -2.96 6.74
C ALA A 65 7.09 -2.48 8.12
N ASP A 66 7.80 -1.37 8.15
CA ASP A 66 8.25 -0.65 9.34
C ASP A 66 9.05 -1.51 10.33
N GLY A 67 9.91 -2.38 9.81
CA GLY A 67 10.83 -3.20 10.59
C GLY A 67 12.29 -3.00 10.16
N LYS A 68 13.23 -3.46 11.00
CA LYS A 68 14.68 -3.34 10.77
C LYS A 68 15.40 -4.60 11.23
N ASN A 69 16.54 -4.88 10.60
CA ASN A 69 17.53 -5.87 11.04
C ASN A 69 17.08 -7.33 11.11
N ILE A 70 15.89 -7.67 10.59
CA ILE A 70 15.40 -9.04 10.47
C ILE A 70 14.89 -9.30 9.06
N ASN A 71 14.87 -10.57 8.66
CA ASN A 71 14.25 -10.95 7.39
C ASN A 71 12.71 -10.92 7.55
N PRO A 72 11.97 -10.16 6.73
CA PRO A 72 10.51 -10.04 6.84
C PRO A 72 9.79 -11.30 6.30
N SER A 73 10.06 -12.45 6.87
CA SER A 73 9.30 -13.67 6.59
C SER A 73 8.33 -13.94 7.74
N TYR A 74 7.16 -14.51 7.44
CA TYR A 74 6.17 -14.89 8.45
C TYR A 74 6.81 -15.67 9.60
N LYS A 75 7.62 -16.71 9.27
CA LYS A 75 8.29 -17.55 10.25
C LYS A 75 9.19 -16.77 11.21
N GLU A 76 9.88 -15.75 10.74
CA GLU A 76 10.74 -14.91 11.58
C GLU A 76 9.92 -13.92 12.41
N ILE A 77 8.91 -13.31 11.84
CA ILE A 77 8.09 -12.28 12.48
C ILE A 77 7.31 -12.83 13.67
N ILE A 78 6.77 -14.06 13.58
CA ILE A 78 5.98 -14.69 14.64
C ILE A 78 6.80 -15.32 15.76
N LYS A 79 8.13 -15.36 15.65
CA LYS A 79 8.97 -15.93 16.72
C LYS A 79 8.70 -15.24 18.05
N ARG A 80 8.65 -16.02 19.11
CA ARG A 80 8.38 -15.52 20.47
C ARG A 80 9.35 -14.42 20.89
N GLU A 81 10.63 -14.52 20.52
CA GLU A 81 11.68 -13.53 20.77
C GLU A 81 11.44 -12.20 20.04
N ASN A 82 10.74 -12.22 18.89
CA ASN A 82 10.42 -11.05 18.09
C ASN A 82 9.09 -10.39 18.48
N ARG A 83 8.30 -11.01 19.35
CA ARG A 83 6.96 -10.52 19.74
C ARG A 83 6.95 -9.07 20.22
N PHE A 84 7.95 -8.68 21.00
CA PHE A 84 8.10 -7.31 21.54
C PHE A 84 9.40 -6.63 21.09
N ASN A 85 10.04 -7.16 20.06
CA ASN A 85 11.22 -6.55 19.47
C ASN A 85 10.78 -5.30 18.66
N PRO A 86 11.20 -4.07 19.04
CA PRO A 86 10.77 -2.84 18.35
C PRO A 86 11.26 -2.76 16.89
N ASN A 87 12.23 -3.60 16.51
CA ASN A 87 12.70 -3.70 15.13
C ASN A 87 11.92 -4.75 14.30
N ASN A 88 10.96 -5.45 14.90
CA ASN A 88 10.11 -6.39 14.16
C ASN A 88 9.19 -5.66 13.21
N TYR A 89 8.88 -6.30 12.09
CA TYR A 89 7.97 -5.78 11.08
C TYR A 89 6.51 -5.83 11.56
N ALA A 90 5.71 -4.86 11.11
CA ALA A 90 4.26 -4.91 11.24
C ALA A 90 3.64 -5.65 10.06
N GLU A 91 2.54 -6.35 10.35
CA GLU A 91 1.61 -6.82 9.33
C GLU A 91 0.87 -5.61 8.77
N VAL A 92 0.90 -5.45 7.46
CA VAL A 92 0.31 -4.28 6.78
C VAL A 92 -0.43 -4.68 5.51
N VAL A 93 -1.31 -3.79 5.06
CA VAL A 93 -1.90 -3.86 3.73
C VAL A 93 -1.54 -2.60 2.95
N LYS A 94 -1.08 -2.77 1.71
CA LYS A 94 -0.95 -1.68 0.75
C LYS A 94 -2.26 -1.57 -0.02
N VAL A 95 -2.95 -0.47 0.15
CA VAL A 95 -4.23 -0.17 -0.48
C VAL A 95 -4.00 0.72 -1.69
N THR A 96 -4.37 0.27 -2.87
CA THR A 96 -4.42 1.06 -4.10
C THR A 96 -5.86 1.49 -4.36
N TYR A 97 -6.11 2.77 -4.52
CA TYR A 97 -7.45 3.32 -4.69
C TYR A 97 -7.53 4.34 -5.82
N ASN A 98 -8.72 4.47 -6.40
CA ASN A 98 -9.01 5.49 -7.41
C ASN A 98 -9.50 6.76 -6.72
N SER A 99 -8.69 7.83 -6.77
CA SER A 99 -8.97 9.12 -6.12
C SER A 99 -10.17 9.87 -6.72
N ASN A 100 -10.67 9.46 -7.89
CA ASN A 100 -11.94 9.96 -8.44
C ASN A 100 -13.17 9.28 -7.85
N LYS A 101 -13.00 8.12 -7.20
CA LYS A 101 -14.09 7.32 -6.62
C LYS A 101 -14.16 7.42 -5.11
N THR A 102 -13.02 7.49 -4.45
CA THR A 102 -12.93 7.60 -2.99
C THR A 102 -11.78 8.51 -2.59
N SER A 103 -11.86 9.09 -1.40
CA SER A 103 -10.80 9.96 -0.85
C SER A 103 -9.95 9.21 0.17
N LEU A 104 -8.74 9.71 0.45
CA LEU A 104 -7.91 9.24 1.56
C LEU A 104 -8.66 9.38 2.90
N GLU A 105 -9.43 10.44 3.09
CA GLU A 105 -10.25 10.65 4.30
C GLU A 105 -11.23 9.49 4.54
N ASN A 106 -11.90 9.00 3.49
CA ASN A 106 -12.81 7.86 3.61
C ASN A 106 -12.08 6.57 3.96
N LEU A 107 -10.88 6.35 3.40
CA LEU A 107 -10.06 5.20 3.76
C LEU A 107 -9.56 5.27 5.21
N LEU A 108 -9.17 6.46 5.68
CA LEU A 108 -8.79 6.70 7.06
C LEU A 108 -9.96 6.47 8.03
N LYS A 109 -11.17 6.92 7.71
CA LYS A 109 -12.37 6.61 8.49
C LYS A 109 -12.59 5.09 8.59
N THR A 110 -12.53 4.38 7.46
CA THR A 110 -12.59 2.91 7.45
C THR A 110 -11.50 2.29 8.33
N PHE A 111 -10.28 2.80 8.27
CA PHE A 111 -9.15 2.33 9.07
C PHE A 111 -9.42 2.50 10.58
N PHE A 112 -9.88 3.67 11.03
CA PHE A 112 -10.17 3.93 12.45
C PHE A 112 -11.44 3.22 12.95
N GLU A 113 -12.36 2.84 12.07
CA GLU A 113 -13.55 2.07 12.42
C GLU A 113 -13.29 0.57 12.59
N LEU A 114 -12.31 0.02 11.84
CA LEU A 114 -12.09 -1.43 11.79
C LEU A 114 -11.28 -1.98 12.98
N HIS A 115 -10.56 -1.12 13.71
CA HIS A 115 -9.70 -1.54 14.82
C HIS A 115 -9.67 -0.49 15.93
N ASP A 116 -9.06 -0.82 17.07
CA ASP A 116 -8.82 0.10 18.17
C ASP A 116 -7.36 0.60 18.12
N PRO A 117 -7.12 1.84 17.63
CA PRO A 117 -5.78 2.37 17.47
C PRO A 117 -5.09 2.73 18.79
N THR A 118 -5.81 2.66 19.94
CA THR A 118 -5.26 2.96 21.26
C THR A 118 -4.54 1.77 21.88
N GLN A 119 -4.67 0.56 21.30
CA GLN A 119 -4.01 -0.64 21.80
C GLN A 119 -2.54 -0.66 21.33
N GLU A 120 -1.64 -0.49 22.30
CA GLU A 120 -0.21 -0.53 22.02
C GLU A 120 0.26 -1.96 21.70
N ASN A 121 0.92 -2.13 20.55
CA ASN A 121 1.53 -3.41 20.13
C ASN A 121 0.59 -4.63 20.19
N ARG A 122 -0.69 -4.40 19.91
CA ARG A 122 -1.70 -5.48 19.85
C ARG A 122 -2.97 -5.00 19.14
N GLN A 123 -3.80 -5.96 18.76
CA GLN A 123 -5.19 -5.74 18.37
C GLN A 123 -6.06 -6.89 18.87
N GLY A 124 -6.92 -6.61 19.84
CA GLY A 124 -7.75 -7.65 20.46
C GLY A 124 -6.91 -8.76 21.09
N ASN A 125 -7.07 -9.99 20.61
CA ASN A 125 -6.33 -11.18 21.10
C ASN A 125 -4.93 -11.32 20.45
N ASP A 126 -4.67 -10.62 19.37
CA ASP A 126 -3.38 -10.64 18.67
C ASP A 126 -2.40 -9.73 19.38
N ILE A 127 -1.42 -10.31 20.09
CA ILE A 127 -0.45 -9.61 20.92
C ILE A 127 0.95 -9.70 20.30
N GLY A 128 1.55 -8.53 20.02
CA GLY A 128 2.89 -8.39 19.48
C GLY A 128 3.03 -7.14 18.63
N VAL A 129 4.26 -6.65 18.47
CA VAL A 129 4.55 -5.44 17.69
C VAL A 129 4.16 -5.58 16.21
N GLN A 130 4.05 -6.82 15.70
CA GLN A 130 3.57 -7.06 14.35
C GLN A 130 2.11 -6.67 14.15
N TYR A 131 1.33 -6.52 15.21
CA TYR A 131 -0.10 -6.16 15.17
C TYR A 131 -0.36 -4.70 15.55
N ARG A 132 0.69 -3.88 15.60
CA ARG A 132 0.55 -2.47 15.95
C ARG A 132 -0.25 -1.68 14.93
N SER A 133 -0.97 -0.67 15.40
CA SER A 133 -1.62 0.33 14.56
C SER A 133 -0.55 1.23 13.91
N LEU A 134 -0.58 1.40 12.60
CA LEU A 134 0.29 2.33 11.89
C LEU A 134 -0.31 2.76 10.54
N ILE A 135 0.11 3.94 10.08
CA ILE A 135 -0.16 4.47 8.75
C ILE A 135 1.18 4.91 8.16
N LEU A 136 1.53 4.40 6.97
CA LEU A 136 2.72 4.89 6.25
C LEU A 136 2.26 5.77 5.09
N THR A 137 2.65 7.03 5.16
CA THR A 137 2.29 8.10 4.22
C THR A 137 3.47 8.40 3.30
N SER A 138 3.17 8.91 2.11
CA SER A 138 4.17 9.28 1.11
C SER A 138 4.36 10.79 1.00
N THR A 139 3.43 11.58 1.55
CA THR A 139 3.46 13.05 1.49
C THR A 139 3.11 13.68 2.85
N ASP A 140 3.50 14.93 3.04
CA ASP A 140 3.19 15.69 4.25
C ASP A 140 1.69 15.96 4.39
N GLU A 141 0.96 16.10 3.28
CA GLU A 141 -0.49 16.27 3.27
C GLU A 141 -1.20 15.01 3.79
N GLU A 142 -0.77 13.82 3.34
CA GLU A 142 -1.30 12.54 3.83
C GLU A 142 -1.05 12.37 5.33
N ASN A 143 0.17 12.73 5.77
CA ASN A 143 0.54 12.67 7.18
C ASN A 143 -0.32 13.64 8.01
N SER A 144 -0.49 14.87 7.57
CA SER A 144 -1.28 15.89 8.25
C SER A 144 -2.76 15.47 8.38
N LEU A 145 -3.33 14.92 7.31
CA LEU A 145 -4.71 14.43 7.31
C LEU A 145 -4.88 13.23 8.26
N SER A 146 -3.92 12.30 8.28
CA SER A 146 -3.93 11.14 9.17
C SER A 146 -3.88 11.55 10.63
N CYS A 147 -3.01 12.50 10.99
CA CYS A 147 -2.92 13.06 12.33
C CYS A 147 -4.20 13.78 12.76
N LEU A 148 -4.78 14.59 11.86
CA LEU A 148 -6.01 15.32 12.14
C LEU A 148 -7.18 14.39 12.48
N LEU A 149 -7.35 13.31 11.70
CA LEU A 149 -8.43 12.35 11.93
C LEU A 149 -8.20 11.48 13.17
N TYR A 150 -6.95 11.17 13.51
CA TYR A 150 -6.60 10.47 14.74
C TYR A 150 -6.96 11.28 16.00
N THR A 151 -6.81 12.62 15.94
CA THR A 151 -7.09 13.53 17.08
C THR A 151 -8.54 14.01 17.13
N SER A 152 -9.34 13.73 16.10
CA SER A 152 -10.77 14.09 16.09
C SER A 152 -11.57 13.14 16.99
N PRO A 153 -12.68 13.61 17.64
CA PRO A 153 -13.57 12.73 18.39
C PRO A 153 -14.01 11.54 17.53
N SER A 154 -13.90 10.34 18.09
CA SER A 154 -14.35 9.13 17.41
C SER A 154 -15.87 9.15 17.23
N PRO A 155 -16.39 8.72 16.05
CA PRO A 155 -17.84 8.53 15.90
C PRO A 155 -18.44 7.46 16.84
N ARG A 156 -17.60 6.81 17.65
CA ARG A 156 -18.00 5.79 18.66
C ARG A 156 -18.18 6.34 20.09
N ASP A 157 -17.94 7.64 20.29
CA ASP A 157 -18.12 8.32 21.59
C ASP A 157 -19.55 8.85 21.76
#